data_ed51a2b5e45ceebe30b053c83f5d8efd
#
_entry.id   ed51a2b5e45ceebe30b053c83f5d8efd
#
_cell.length_a   1.000
_cell.length_b   1.000
_cell.length_c   1.000
_cell.angle_alpha   90.00
_cell.angle_beta   90.00
_cell.angle_gamma   90.00
#
_symmetry.space_group_name_H-M   'P 1'
#
loop_
_entity.id
_entity.type
_entity.pdbx_description
1 polymer ?
#
loop_
_entity_poly.entity_id
_entity_poly.type
_entity_poly.pdbx_seq_one_letter_code
_entity_poly.pdbx_strand_id
1 'polypeptide(L)'
;MTLNPQRTIAELKELRALTGTDDGAQRVAFTDTWVKARDWLKSKLAGLPVEYEWDEAGNTWITLRGASDKCMLIGGHIDSVPNGGWLDGCLNVVAGLEVLRRIAEEGTPPVTVRLVDWADEEGARFGRSLFGSSAASGTMNPDDLRNLVDRDGIKLSDAIARFDLDLDHAKQAQRQLQNAVAYLELHIEQGPVLEKMGLPLGVVLGTFGVERHAIRFTGQSAHAGSTPMDQRRDALGAAAKLSLEIREIAKRNGGVCTVGSVTTESGIVTAVVGQCDITLDQRHLNA
;
A
#
# COMPACT_ATOMS: atom_id res chain seq x y z
N MET A 1 28.25 -11.05 -15.64
CA MET A 1 27.42 -10.10 -16.47
C MET A 1 26.99 -8.91 -15.63
N THR A 2 26.52 -7.82 -16.25
CA THR A 2 25.98 -6.64 -15.54
C THR A 2 24.46 -6.79 -15.36
N LEU A 3 23.88 -6.11 -14.38
CA LEU A 3 22.42 -5.96 -14.28
C LEU A 3 21.83 -5.41 -15.59
N ASN A 4 20.61 -5.84 -15.93
CA ASN A 4 19.94 -5.37 -17.14
C ASN A 4 18.69 -4.53 -16.80
N PRO A 5 18.87 -3.22 -16.54
CA PRO A 5 17.73 -2.34 -16.20
C PRO A 5 16.73 -2.21 -17.35
N GLN A 6 17.14 -2.43 -18.60
CA GLN A 6 16.22 -2.39 -19.75
C GLN A 6 15.22 -3.55 -19.70
N ARG A 7 15.67 -4.74 -19.25
CA ARG A 7 14.79 -5.89 -19.02
C ARG A 7 13.78 -5.57 -17.91
N THR A 8 14.22 -5.01 -16.80
CA THR A 8 13.33 -4.57 -15.71
C THR A 8 12.24 -3.61 -16.22
N ILE A 9 12.61 -2.61 -17.01
CA ILE A 9 11.66 -1.65 -17.59
C ILE A 9 10.69 -2.33 -18.56
N ALA A 10 11.17 -3.25 -19.39
CA ALA A 10 10.34 -3.99 -20.34
C ALA A 10 9.31 -4.87 -19.59
N GLU A 11 9.74 -5.59 -18.57
CA GLU A 11 8.89 -6.46 -17.75
C GLU A 11 7.85 -5.66 -16.95
N LEU A 12 8.20 -4.49 -16.42
CA LEU A 12 7.23 -3.58 -15.78
C LEU A 12 6.15 -3.12 -16.77
N LYS A 13 6.54 -2.78 -18.02
CA LYS A 13 5.57 -2.40 -19.06
C LYS A 13 4.68 -3.58 -19.47
N GLU A 14 5.24 -4.78 -19.54
CA GLU A 14 4.49 -6.02 -19.80
C GLU A 14 3.45 -6.27 -18.69
N LEU A 15 3.85 -6.18 -17.42
CA LEU A 15 2.95 -6.33 -16.28
C LEU A 15 1.83 -5.27 -16.30
N ARG A 16 2.18 -4.01 -16.62
CA ARG A 16 1.20 -2.94 -16.81
C ARG A 16 0.18 -3.30 -17.90
N ALA A 17 0.64 -3.72 -19.07
CA ALA A 17 -0.24 -4.09 -20.19
C ALA A 17 -1.14 -5.29 -19.84
N LEU A 18 -0.63 -6.23 -19.04
CA LEU A 18 -1.35 -7.43 -18.63
C LEU A 18 -2.46 -7.16 -17.60
N THR A 19 -2.26 -6.19 -16.71
CA THR A 19 -3.05 -6.03 -15.47
C THR A 19 -3.56 -4.61 -15.23
N GLY A 20 -3.33 -3.70 -16.16
CA GLY A 20 -3.78 -2.31 -16.07
C GLY A 20 -4.85 -1.96 -17.09
N THR A 21 -5.41 -0.78 -16.94
CA THR A 21 -6.26 -0.07 -17.90
C THR A 21 -5.64 1.29 -18.22
N ASP A 22 -6.33 2.09 -19.02
CA ASP A 22 -5.92 3.48 -19.29
C ASP A 22 -5.90 4.33 -17.99
N ASP A 23 -6.76 3.97 -17.00
CA ASP A 23 -6.86 4.67 -15.73
C ASP A 23 -5.75 4.30 -14.73
N GLY A 24 -5.06 3.17 -14.94
CA GLY A 24 -3.98 2.72 -14.04
C GLY A 24 -3.95 1.22 -13.77
N ALA A 25 -3.20 0.84 -12.75
CA ALA A 25 -3.07 -0.55 -12.31
C ALA A 25 -4.37 -1.04 -11.63
N GLN A 26 -4.69 -2.34 -11.85
CA GLN A 26 -5.92 -2.97 -11.35
C GLN A 26 -5.64 -4.25 -10.55
N ARG A 27 -4.51 -4.32 -9.85
CA ARG A 27 -4.03 -5.51 -9.14
C ARG A 27 -4.46 -5.54 -7.67
N VAL A 28 -5.73 -5.20 -7.41
CA VAL A 28 -6.26 -5.26 -6.04
C VAL A 28 -6.09 -6.67 -5.47
N ALA A 29 -5.55 -6.76 -4.27
CA ALA A 29 -5.26 -8.04 -3.62
C ALA A 29 -6.49 -8.96 -3.52
N PHE A 30 -6.25 -10.26 -3.57
CA PHE A 30 -7.28 -11.30 -3.52
C PHE A 30 -8.32 -11.20 -4.63
N THR A 31 -7.90 -10.74 -5.83
CA THR A 31 -8.69 -10.73 -7.08
C THR A 31 -8.00 -11.59 -8.15
N ASP A 32 -8.74 -11.91 -9.22
CA ASP A 32 -8.20 -12.69 -10.33
C ASP A 32 -7.06 -11.92 -11.06
N THR A 33 -7.12 -10.58 -11.11
CA THR A 33 -6.06 -9.76 -11.70
C THR A 33 -4.77 -9.82 -10.88
N TRP A 34 -4.87 -9.85 -9.56
CA TRP A 34 -3.73 -10.03 -8.66
C TRP A 34 -3.08 -11.42 -8.84
N VAL A 35 -3.88 -12.48 -8.96
CA VAL A 35 -3.36 -13.83 -9.27
C VAL A 35 -2.65 -13.84 -10.63
N LYS A 36 -3.26 -13.23 -11.64
CA LYS A 36 -2.67 -13.12 -12.98
C LYS A 36 -1.31 -12.41 -12.96
N ALA A 37 -1.14 -11.38 -12.12
CA ALA A 37 0.15 -10.71 -11.92
C ALA A 37 1.18 -11.63 -11.29
N ARG A 38 0.80 -12.47 -10.32
CA ARG A 38 1.68 -13.42 -9.65
C ARG A 38 2.04 -14.62 -10.54
N ASP A 39 1.10 -15.09 -11.33
CA ASP A 39 1.38 -16.13 -12.35
C ASP A 39 2.36 -15.60 -13.40
N TRP A 40 2.21 -14.36 -13.81
CA TRP A 40 3.19 -13.69 -14.66
C TRP A 40 4.57 -13.63 -13.98
N LEU A 41 4.67 -13.21 -12.72
CA LEU A 41 5.93 -13.21 -11.97
C LEU A 41 6.55 -14.60 -11.92
N LYS A 42 5.75 -15.62 -11.61
CA LYS A 42 6.18 -17.03 -11.60
C LYS A 42 6.72 -17.46 -12.95
N SER A 43 6.11 -17.04 -14.05
CA SER A 43 6.59 -17.36 -15.41
C SER A 43 7.97 -16.80 -15.71
N LYS A 44 8.35 -15.68 -15.07
CA LYS A 44 9.67 -15.05 -15.23
C LYS A 44 10.81 -15.76 -14.50
N LEU A 45 10.49 -16.78 -13.71
CA LEU A 45 11.47 -17.60 -12.97
C LEU A 45 12.01 -18.77 -13.79
N ALA A 46 11.49 -19.01 -14.98
CA ALA A 46 11.88 -20.13 -15.81
C ALA A 46 13.40 -20.16 -16.04
N GLY A 47 14.03 -21.31 -15.74
CA GLY A 47 15.48 -21.51 -15.88
C GLY A 47 16.33 -20.95 -14.76
N LEU A 48 15.75 -20.31 -13.73
CA LEU A 48 16.46 -19.88 -12.54
C LEU A 48 16.48 -21.01 -11.50
N PRO A 49 17.60 -21.19 -10.77
CA PRO A 49 17.73 -22.20 -9.71
C PRO A 49 17.08 -21.70 -8.42
N VAL A 50 15.78 -21.39 -8.45
CA VAL A 50 15.04 -20.82 -7.32
C VAL A 50 13.87 -21.71 -6.93
N GLU A 51 13.53 -21.66 -5.64
CA GLU A 51 12.31 -22.23 -5.10
C GLU A 51 11.21 -21.15 -5.08
N TYR A 52 9.96 -21.55 -5.32
CA TYR A 52 8.79 -20.67 -5.31
C TYR A 52 7.73 -21.24 -4.38
N GLU A 53 7.27 -20.44 -3.44
CA GLU A 53 6.20 -20.84 -2.51
C GLU A 53 5.30 -19.65 -2.15
N TRP A 54 4.07 -19.95 -1.75
CA TRP A 54 3.21 -19.05 -0.97
C TRP A 54 3.26 -19.49 0.49
N ASP A 55 3.29 -18.50 1.40
CA ASP A 55 3.14 -18.79 2.82
C ASP A 55 1.66 -18.73 3.26
N GLU A 56 1.42 -18.93 4.55
CA GLU A 56 0.09 -19.00 5.14
C GLU A 56 -0.66 -17.66 5.15
N ALA A 57 0.03 -16.55 4.88
CA ALA A 57 -0.55 -15.23 4.67
C ALA A 57 -0.71 -14.88 3.18
N GLY A 58 -0.31 -15.78 2.28
CA GLY A 58 -0.33 -15.55 0.85
C GLY A 58 0.79 -14.67 0.32
N ASN A 59 1.85 -14.41 1.11
CA ASN A 59 3.06 -13.79 0.56
C ASN A 59 3.73 -14.75 -0.42
N THR A 60 4.26 -14.22 -1.52
CA THR A 60 5.06 -15.00 -2.45
C THR A 60 6.53 -14.93 -2.09
N TRP A 61 7.18 -16.08 -1.98
CA TRP A 61 8.59 -16.21 -1.70
C TRP A 61 9.33 -16.87 -2.84
N ILE A 62 10.41 -16.24 -3.31
CA ILE A 62 11.30 -16.75 -4.34
C ILE A 62 12.69 -16.84 -3.74
N THR A 63 13.17 -18.06 -3.52
CA THR A 63 14.39 -18.34 -2.75
C THR A 63 15.51 -18.83 -3.64
N LEU A 64 16.60 -18.08 -3.71
CA LEU A 64 17.88 -18.49 -4.25
C LEU A 64 18.77 -18.97 -3.09
N ARG A 65 18.98 -20.27 -2.96
CA ARG A 65 19.78 -20.87 -1.89
C ARG A 65 21.23 -20.45 -1.97
N GLY A 66 21.77 -20.03 -0.82
CA GLY A 66 23.19 -19.73 -0.64
C GLY A 66 23.95 -20.79 0.13
N ALA A 67 25.23 -20.55 0.37
CA ALA A 67 26.10 -21.41 1.18
C ALA A 67 25.76 -21.37 2.68
N SER A 68 24.93 -20.40 3.12
CA SER A 68 24.50 -20.22 4.51
C SER A 68 22.99 -20.05 4.56
N ASP A 69 22.38 -20.51 5.67
CA ASP A 69 20.95 -20.31 5.96
C ASP A 69 20.61 -18.86 6.35
N LYS A 70 21.60 -18.01 6.67
CA LYS A 70 21.37 -16.57 6.82
C LYS A 70 20.75 -16.02 5.55
N CYS A 71 19.73 -15.19 5.68
CA CYS A 71 18.94 -14.76 4.55
C CYS A 71 18.91 -13.23 4.41
N MET A 72 19.27 -12.75 3.22
CA MET A 72 19.01 -11.39 2.77
C MET A 72 17.65 -11.36 2.07
N LEU A 73 16.75 -10.52 2.52
CA LEU A 73 15.45 -10.29 1.89
C LEU A 73 15.51 -9.07 0.99
N ILE A 74 14.92 -9.19 -0.18
CA ILE A 74 14.65 -8.09 -1.11
C ILE A 74 13.19 -8.20 -1.55
N GLY A 75 12.52 -7.10 -1.88
CA GLY A 75 11.16 -7.18 -2.40
C GLY A 75 10.31 -5.95 -2.17
N GLY A 76 9.02 -6.17 -2.16
CA GLY A 76 7.95 -5.20 -2.03
C GLY A 76 6.61 -5.88 -2.25
N HIS A 77 5.73 -5.31 -3.06
CA HIS A 77 4.40 -5.84 -3.33
C HIS A 77 4.00 -5.69 -4.81
N ILE A 78 3.13 -6.59 -5.29
CA ILE A 78 2.57 -6.50 -6.65
C ILE A 78 1.14 -5.93 -6.63
N ASP A 79 0.43 -6.08 -5.51
CA ASP A 79 -0.90 -5.51 -5.42
C ASP A 79 -0.89 -3.98 -5.61
N SER A 80 -2.03 -3.42 -5.91
CA SER A 80 -2.22 -1.99 -6.11
C SER A 80 -3.59 -1.54 -5.62
N VAL A 81 -3.74 -0.26 -5.34
CA VAL A 81 -5.08 0.35 -5.27
C VAL A 81 -5.75 0.32 -6.67
N PRO A 82 -7.09 0.40 -6.76
CA PRO A 82 -7.77 0.59 -8.04
C PRO A 82 -7.27 1.85 -8.74
N ASN A 83 -6.98 1.76 -10.03
CA ASN A 83 -6.42 2.86 -10.83
C ASN A 83 -5.09 3.39 -10.28
N GLY A 84 -4.33 2.55 -9.60
CA GLY A 84 -3.08 2.92 -8.92
C GLY A 84 -1.91 3.16 -9.86
N GLY A 85 -0.81 3.66 -9.29
CA GLY A 85 0.46 3.78 -9.97
C GLY A 85 0.98 2.42 -10.45
N TRP A 86 1.35 2.31 -11.72
CA TRP A 86 1.79 1.03 -12.29
C TRP A 86 3.19 0.59 -11.83
N LEU A 87 3.96 1.51 -11.25
CA LEU A 87 5.31 1.26 -10.71
C LEU A 87 5.29 0.96 -9.21
N ASP A 88 4.24 1.38 -8.52
CA ASP A 88 4.13 1.22 -7.08
C ASP A 88 4.18 -0.25 -6.68
N GLY A 89 5.03 -0.57 -5.72
CA GLY A 89 5.34 -1.94 -5.32
C GLY A 89 6.02 -2.79 -6.41
N CYS A 90 5.51 -2.77 -7.64
CA CYS A 90 6.01 -3.60 -8.73
C CYS A 90 7.47 -3.32 -9.09
N LEU A 91 7.93 -2.06 -9.01
CA LEU A 91 9.33 -1.74 -9.25
C LEU A 91 10.24 -2.53 -8.32
N ASN A 92 9.88 -2.63 -7.05
CA ASN A 92 10.64 -3.34 -6.02
C ASN A 92 10.79 -4.81 -6.38
N VAL A 93 9.67 -5.46 -6.73
CA VAL A 93 9.64 -6.91 -7.01
C VAL A 93 10.38 -7.23 -8.32
N VAL A 94 10.15 -6.46 -9.39
CA VAL A 94 10.77 -6.73 -10.69
C VAL A 94 12.26 -6.37 -10.69
N ALA A 95 12.68 -5.30 -10.02
CA ALA A 95 14.09 -5.00 -9.81
C ALA A 95 14.77 -6.07 -8.92
N GLY A 96 14.09 -6.54 -7.89
CA GLY A 96 14.55 -7.64 -7.04
C GLY A 96 14.74 -8.95 -7.85
N LEU A 97 13.84 -9.25 -8.77
CA LEU A 97 14.00 -10.39 -9.68
C LEU A 97 15.23 -10.26 -10.58
N GLU A 98 15.51 -9.04 -11.08
CA GLU A 98 16.71 -8.79 -11.87
C GLU A 98 17.99 -8.98 -11.02
N VAL A 99 17.98 -8.59 -9.76
CA VAL A 99 19.08 -8.84 -8.81
C VAL A 99 19.26 -10.34 -8.57
N LEU A 100 18.17 -11.10 -8.37
CA LEU A 100 18.25 -12.56 -8.23
C LEU A 100 18.85 -13.24 -9.46
N ARG A 101 18.43 -12.83 -10.65
CA ARG A 101 19.00 -13.34 -11.92
C ARG A 101 20.50 -13.10 -11.98
N ARG A 102 20.91 -11.88 -11.63
CA ARG A 102 22.32 -11.49 -11.65
C ARG A 102 23.15 -12.30 -10.65
N ILE A 103 22.63 -12.52 -9.44
CA ILE A 103 23.32 -13.33 -8.43
C ILE A 103 23.39 -14.80 -8.86
N ALA A 104 22.30 -15.35 -9.39
CA ALA A 104 22.25 -16.74 -9.87
C ALA A 104 23.27 -17.02 -10.99
N GLU A 105 23.57 -16.06 -11.86
CA GLU A 105 24.60 -16.17 -12.89
C GLU A 105 26.03 -16.25 -12.31
N GLU A 106 26.27 -15.75 -11.11
CA GLU A 106 27.58 -15.81 -10.44
C GLU A 106 27.80 -17.14 -9.69
N GLY A 107 26.77 -17.96 -9.57
CA GLY A 107 26.78 -19.23 -8.86
C GLY A 107 26.14 -19.13 -7.48
N THR A 108 26.54 -19.99 -6.55
CA THR A 108 25.96 -20.06 -5.20
C THR A 108 26.40 -18.85 -4.37
N PRO A 109 25.47 -17.97 -3.95
CA PRO A 109 25.83 -16.84 -3.12
C PRO A 109 26.27 -17.25 -1.70
N PRO A 110 27.03 -16.42 -0.98
CA PRO A 110 27.50 -16.75 0.38
C PRO A 110 26.35 -16.84 1.41
N VAL A 111 25.25 -16.12 1.16
CA VAL A 111 24.01 -16.16 1.96
C VAL A 111 22.82 -16.42 1.06
N THR A 112 21.79 -17.03 1.59
CA THR A 112 20.52 -17.19 0.87
C THR A 112 19.93 -15.81 0.55
N VAL A 113 19.42 -15.64 -0.67
CA VAL A 113 18.73 -14.41 -1.07
C VAL A 113 17.28 -14.77 -1.41
N ARG A 114 16.34 -14.05 -0.83
CA ARG A 114 14.91 -14.26 -1.05
C ARG A 114 14.25 -12.98 -1.53
N LEU A 115 13.54 -13.11 -2.64
CA LEU A 115 12.63 -12.08 -3.11
C LEU A 115 11.24 -12.36 -2.52
N VAL A 116 10.64 -11.36 -1.89
CA VAL A 116 9.28 -11.44 -1.37
C VAL A 116 8.36 -10.47 -2.11
N ASP A 117 7.14 -10.93 -2.40
CA ASP A 117 6.00 -10.12 -2.78
C ASP A 117 4.97 -10.20 -1.66
N TRP A 118 4.85 -9.13 -0.88
CA TRP A 118 3.92 -9.04 0.25
C TRP A 118 2.47 -9.06 -0.23
N ALA A 119 1.62 -9.82 0.42
CA ALA A 119 0.20 -9.90 0.11
C ALA A 119 -0.55 -8.72 0.72
N ASP A 120 -1.36 -8.02 -0.11
CA ASP A 120 -2.25 -6.93 0.32
C ASP A 120 -1.52 -5.86 1.16
N GLU A 121 -0.44 -5.32 0.59
CA GLU A 121 0.29 -4.22 1.23
C GLU A 121 -0.59 -2.98 1.31
N GLU A 122 -1.29 -2.66 0.22
CA GLU A 122 -2.13 -1.47 0.07
C GLU A 122 -3.41 -1.52 0.91
N GLY A 123 -3.96 -2.71 1.18
CA GLY A 123 -5.21 -2.87 1.91
C GLY A 123 -6.43 -2.28 1.20
N ALA A 124 -6.37 -2.17 -0.12
CA ALA A 124 -7.34 -1.42 -0.92
C ALA A 124 -8.74 -2.02 -0.90
N ARG A 125 -8.85 -3.34 -0.74
CA ARG A 125 -10.13 -4.05 -0.78
C ARG A 125 -10.87 -4.00 0.55
N PHE A 126 -10.16 -4.17 1.67
CA PHE A 126 -10.74 -4.32 3.00
C PHE A 126 -10.43 -3.16 3.95
N GLY A 127 -9.70 -2.13 3.49
CA GLY A 127 -9.36 -0.95 4.28
C GLY A 127 -8.30 -1.19 5.37
N ARG A 128 -7.56 -2.30 5.29
CA ARG A 128 -6.48 -2.65 6.23
C ARG A 128 -5.24 -3.05 5.46
N SER A 129 -4.26 -2.15 5.40
CA SER A 129 -2.97 -2.36 4.73
C SER A 129 -2.04 -3.30 5.50
N LEU A 130 -0.96 -3.74 4.84
CA LEU A 130 0.14 -4.53 5.41
C LEU A 130 -0.29 -5.94 5.86
N PHE A 131 -1.26 -6.57 5.20
CA PHE A 131 -1.76 -7.88 5.60
C PHE A 131 -0.63 -8.92 5.68
N GLY A 132 0.08 -9.16 4.60
CA GLY A 132 1.10 -10.19 4.51
C GLY A 132 2.33 -9.90 5.38
N SER A 133 2.84 -8.67 5.36
CA SER A 133 4.01 -8.28 6.13
C SER A 133 3.72 -8.26 7.64
N SER A 134 2.52 -7.86 8.07
CA SER A 134 2.13 -7.92 9.49
C SER A 134 1.98 -9.36 10.00
N ALA A 135 1.53 -10.29 9.14
CA ALA A 135 1.50 -11.70 9.46
C ALA A 135 2.92 -12.26 9.65
N ALA A 136 3.82 -11.99 8.70
CA ALA A 136 5.20 -12.45 8.75
C ALA A 136 6.01 -11.83 9.90
N SER A 137 5.79 -10.55 10.24
CA SER A 137 6.43 -9.90 11.39
C SER A 137 5.81 -10.27 12.74
N GLY A 138 4.65 -10.95 12.75
CA GLY A 138 3.94 -11.33 13.97
C GLY A 138 3.10 -10.22 14.61
N THR A 139 3.02 -9.05 13.99
CA THR A 139 2.25 -7.90 14.49
C THR A 139 0.77 -7.96 14.16
N MET A 140 0.37 -8.85 13.24
CA MET A 140 -1.04 -9.08 12.89
C MET A 140 -1.83 -9.59 14.11
N ASN A 141 -3.00 -9.00 14.32
CA ASN A 141 -4.03 -9.58 15.19
C ASN A 141 -5.20 -10.08 14.31
N PRO A 142 -5.42 -11.40 14.15
CA PRO A 142 -6.50 -11.93 13.32
C PRO A 142 -7.90 -11.46 13.74
N ASP A 143 -8.13 -11.20 15.03
CA ASP A 143 -9.44 -10.78 15.51
C ASP A 143 -9.87 -9.40 15.00
N ASP A 144 -8.90 -8.51 14.74
CA ASP A 144 -9.17 -7.18 14.15
C ASP A 144 -9.61 -7.28 12.69
N LEU A 145 -9.36 -8.42 12.04
CA LEU A 145 -9.58 -8.65 10.62
C LEU A 145 -10.85 -9.47 10.33
N ARG A 146 -11.38 -10.24 11.31
CA ARG A 146 -12.49 -11.18 11.12
C ARG A 146 -13.77 -10.55 10.59
N ASN A 147 -14.02 -9.30 10.93
CA ASN A 147 -15.24 -8.60 10.57
C ASN A 147 -15.08 -7.67 9.36
N LEU A 148 -13.92 -7.67 8.72
CA LEU A 148 -13.69 -6.85 7.55
C LEU A 148 -14.49 -7.38 6.37
N VAL A 149 -15.18 -6.46 5.70
CA VAL A 149 -15.95 -6.72 4.48
C VAL A 149 -15.54 -5.71 3.41
N ASP A 150 -15.55 -6.14 2.17
CA ASP A 150 -15.35 -5.25 1.04
C ASP A 150 -16.65 -4.49 0.67
N ARG A 151 -16.60 -3.68 -0.38
CA ARG A 151 -17.73 -2.87 -0.86
C ARG A 151 -18.90 -3.70 -1.35
N ASP A 152 -18.66 -4.96 -1.74
CA ASP A 152 -19.67 -5.89 -2.23
C ASP A 152 -20.22 -6.78 -1.09
N GLY A 153 -19.79 -6.55 0.15
CA GLY A 153 -20.21 -7.30 1.34
C GLY A 153 -19.50 -8.64 1.50
N ILE A 154 -18.44 -8.91 0.74
CA ILE A 154 -17.64 -10.13 0.84
C ILE A 154 -16.71 -10.01 2.05
N LYS A 155 -16.70 -11.00 2.94
CA LYS A 155 -15.79 -11.04 4.08
C LYS A 155 -14.35 -11.31 3.62
N LEU A 156 -13.37 -10.77 4.34
CA LEU A 156 -11.95 -11.06 4.12
C LEU A 156 -11.66 -12.57 4.19
N SER A 157 -12.22 -13.27 5.19
CA SER A 157 -12.08 -14.73 5.33
C SER A 157 -12.51 -15.48 4.08
N ASP A 158 -13.65 -15.09 3.49
CA ASP A 158 -14.19 -15.75 2.31
C ASP A 158 -13.36 -15.43 1.06
N ALA A 159 -12.83 -14.21 0.97
CA ALA A 159 -11.99 -13.79 -0.14
C ALA A 159 -10.64 -14.53 -0.16
N ILE A 160 -9.99 -14.70 1.01
CA ILE A 160 -8.70 -15.40 1.11
C ILE A 160 -8.85 -16.92 1.01
N ALA A 161 -9.98 -17.49 1.48
CA ALA A 161 -10.27 -18.93 1.38
C ALA A 161 -10.30 -19.43 -0.08
N ARG A 162 -10.58 -18.57 -1.06
CA ARG A 162 -10.49 -18.89 -2.50
C ARG A 162 -9.07 -19.27 -2.95
N PHE A 163 -8.07 -18.97 -2.13
CA PHE A 163 -6.64 -19.22 -2.37
C PHE A 163 -6.05 -20.21 -1.37
N ASP A 164 -6.91 -21.00 -0.73
CA ASP A 164 -6.53 -21.95 0.32
C ASP A 164 -5.84 -21.30 1.53
N LEU A 165 -6.11 -20.00 1.77
CA LEU A 165 -5.60 -19.25 2.91
C LEU A 165 -6.63 -19.19 4.03
N ASP A 166 -6.13 -19.23 5.28
CA ASP A 166 -6.92 -19.15 6.49
C ASP A 166 -6.34 -18.09 7.44
N LEU A 167 -7.20 -17.17 7.87
CA LEU A 167 -6.81 -16.07 8.74
C LEU A 167 -6.18 -16.54 10.06
N ASP A 168 -6.67 -17.67 10.62
CA ASP A 168 -6.15 -18.23 11.87
C ASP A 168 -4.75 -18.83 11.72
N HIS A 169 -4.38 -19.22 10.51
CA HIS A 169 -3.06 -19.73 10.18
C HIS A 169 -2.09 -18.67 9.66
N ALA A 170 -2.57 -17.50 9.26
CA ALA A 170 -1.75 -16.47 8.62
C ALA A 170 -0.47 -16.11 9.41
N LYS A 171 -0.54 -16.09 10.75
CA LYS A 171 0.64 -15.82 11.61
C LYS A 171 1.73 -16.88 11.54
N GLN A 172 1.49 -18.06 11.00
CA GLN A 172 2.53 -19.06 10.79
C GLN A 172 3.56 -18.60 9.75
N ALA A 173 3.23 -17.58 8.93
CA ALA A 173 4.16 -16.90 8.05
C ALA A 173 5.41 -16.33 8.75
N GLN A 174 5.38 -16.16 10.09
CA GLN A 174 6.53 -15.72 10.88
C GLN A 174 7.76 -16.63 10.70
N ARG A 175 7.57 -17.91 10.38
CA ARG A 175 8.68 -18.84 10.12
C ARG A 175 9.56 -18.37 8.95
N GLN A 176 9.02 -17.59 8.05
CA GLN A 176 9.75 -17.10 6.87
C GLN A 176 10.85 -16.10 7.21
N LEU A 177 10.79 -15.47 8.39
CA LEU A 177 11.75 -14.46 8.82
C LEU A 177 12.83 -15.00 9.79
N GLN A 178 12.79 -16.29 10.16
CA GLN A 178 13.67 -16.84 11.19
C GLN A 178 15.16 -16.61 10.94
N ASN A 179 15.61 -16.67 9.70
CA ASN A 179 17.01 -16.51 9.31
C ASN A 179 17.28 -15.18 8.59
N ALA A 180 16.31 -14.29 8.56
CA ALA A 180 16.45 -12.98 7.90
C ALA A 180 17.42 -12.09 8.71
N VAL A 181 18.45 -11.58 8.04
CA VAL A 181 19.46 -10.69 8.65
C VAL A 181 19.30 -9.25 8.20
N ALA A 182 18.69 -9.03 7.04
CA ALA A 182 18.34 -7.71 6.53
C ALA A 182 17.23 -7.79 5.49
N TYR A 183 16.54 -6.67 5.28
CA TYR A 183 15.55 -6.45 4.22
C TYR A 183 15.92 -5.19 3.46
N LEU A 184 15.89 -5.25 2.14
CA LEU A 184 16.11 -4.13 1.25
C LEU A 184 14.91 -3.97 0.33
N GLU A 185 14.41 -2.76 0.24
CA GLU A 185 13.31 -2.41 -0.63
C GLU A 185 13.66 -1.18 -1.48
N LEU A 186 13.57 -1.32 -2.80
CA LEU A 186 13.67 -0.21 -3.73
C LEU A 186 12.27 0.34 -3.97
N HIS A 187 11.95 1.50 -3.41
CA HIS A 187 10.63 2.09 -3.53
C HIS A 187 10.65 3.37 -4.38
N ILE A 188 9.58 3.63 -5.12
CA ILE A 188 9.38 4.96 -5.73
C ILE A 188 9.17 6.00 -4.62
N GLU A 189 9.56 7.24 -4.85
CA GLU A 189 9.41 8.28 -3.83
C GLU A 189 7.95 8.59 -3.50
N GLN A 190 7.03 8.39 -4.44
CA GLN A 190 5.63 8.83 -4.36
C GLN A 190 5.49 10.34 -4.09
N GLY A 191 6.48 11.10 -4.52
CA GLY A 191 6.56 12.53 -4.31
C GLY A 191 7.59 13.20 -5.25
N PRO A 192 7.69 14.53 -5.26
CA PRO A 192 8.49 15.26 -6.22
C PRO A 192 9.85 15.75 -5.65
N VAL A 193 10.27 15.32 -4.47
CA VAL A 193 11.40 15.96 -3.76
C VAL A 193 12.72 15.57 -4.40
N LEU A 194 12.99 14.29 -4.62
CA LEU A 194 14.22 13.82 -5.26
C LEU A 194 14.34 14.34 -6.69
N GLU A 195 13.23 14.36 -7.44
CA GLU A 195 13.19 14.92 -8.79
C GLU A 195 13.59 16.41 -8.79
N LYS A 196 13.01 17.22 -7.89
CA LYS A 196 13.35 18.64 -7.74
C LYS A 196 14.79 18.88 -7.31
N MET A 197 15.36 17.93 -6.56
CA MET A 197 16.77 17.98 -6.14
C MET A 197 17.72 17.44 -7.22
N GLY A 198 17.21 16.84 -8.29
CA GLY A 198 18.00 16.20 -9.34
C GLY A 198 18.73 14.94 -8.85
N LEU A 199 18.20 14.27 -7.82
CA LEU A 199 18.80 13.09 -7.23
C LEU A 199 18.09 11.82 -7.74
N PRO A 200 18.85 10.79 -8.17
CA PRO A 200 18.26 9.54 -8.67
C PRO A 200 17.79 8.60 -7.53
N LEU A 201 18.35 8.75 -6.33
CA LEU A 201 18.08 7.91 -5.16
C LEU A 201 18.20 8.70 -3.87
N GLY A 202 17.51 8.23 -2.84
CA GLY A 202 17.64 8.66 -1.45
C GLY A 202 17.56 7.46 -0.51
N VAL A 203 18.19 7.57 0.64
CA VAL A 203 18.03 6.59 1.72
C VAL A 203 16.91 7.06 2.64
N VAL A 204 15.91 6.20 2.86
CA VAL A 204 14.81 6.49 3.80
C VAL A 204 15.36 6.43 5.23
N LEU A 205 15.32 7.55 5.93
CA LEU A 205 15.78 7.64 7.33
C LEU A 205 14.66 7.39 8.34
N GLY A 206 13.43 7.41 7.90
CA GLY A 206 12.24 7.19 8.72
C GLY A 206 10.96 7.48 7.94
N THR A 207 9.83 7.13 8.52
CA THR A 207 8.50 7.40 7.97
C THR A 207 7.79 8.46 8.82
N PHE A 208 6.84 9.14 8.23
CA PHE A 208 5.99 10.05 8.97
C PHE A 208 5.12 9.29 9.96
N GLY A 209 4.95 9.84 11.17
CA GLY A 209 3.82 9.50 12.02
C GLY A 209 2.53 9.93 11.30
N VAL A 210 1.51 9.08 11.35
CA VAL A 210 0.22 9.30 10.67
C VAL A 210 -0.89 9.27 11.69
N GLU A 211 -1.71 10.33 11.70
CA GLU A 211 -2.97 10.35 12.44
C GLU A 211 -4.13 10.65 11.50
N ARG A 212 -5.24 9.96 11.70
CA ARG A 212 -6.47 10.13 10.93
C ARG A 212 -7.62 10.42 11.85
N HIS A 213 -8.41 11.42 11.50
CA HIS A 213 -9.56 11.85 12.27
C HIS A 213 -10.81 11.94 11.41
N ALA A 214 -11.95 11.61 12.01
CA ALA A 214 -13.28 11.99 11.53
C ALA A 214 -13.79 13.10 12.43
N ILE A 215 -14.11 14.24 11.86
CA ILE A 215 -14.54 15.43 12.62
C ILE A 215 -15.94 15.80 12.18
N ARG A 216 -16.86 15.88 13.14
CA ARG A 216 -18.23 16.33 12.93
C ARG A 216 -18.42 17.75 13.40
N PHE A 217 -18.90 18.61 12.51
CA PHE A 217 -19.38 19.94 12.82
C PHE A 217 -20.90 19.91 12.96
N THR A 218 -21.40 20.40 14.08
CA THR A 218 -22.83 20.49 14.34
C THR A 218 -23.24 21.96 14.41
N GLY A 219 -24.10 22.33 13.50
CA GLY A 219 -24.70 23.66 13.38
C GLY A 219 -26.22 23.61 13.55
N GLN A 220 -26.93 24.33 12.68
CA GLN A 220 -28.37 24.34 12.65
C GLN A 220 -28.87 24.56 11.21
N SER A 221 -29.67 23.61 10.72
CA SER A 221 -30.33 23.76 9.43
C SER A 221 -31.30 24.95 9.46
N ALA A 222 -31.24 25.79 8.45
CA ALA A 222 -32.06 26.98 8.31
C ALA A 222 -32.28 27.32 6.83
N HIS A 223 -33.26 28.17 6.54
CA HIS A 223 -33.54 28.58 5.17
C HIS A 223 -32.45 29.52 4.63
N ALA A 224 -31.83 29.20 3.53
CA ALA A 224 -30.69 29.95 2.98
C ALA A 224 -31.02 31.39 2.57
N GLY A 225 -32.24 31.66 2.15
CA GLY A 225 -32.66 33.01 1.70
C GLY A 225 -33.19 33.94 2.77
N SER A 226 -33.72 33.40 3.89
CA SER A 226 -34.38 34.20 4.94
C SER A 226 -33.65 34.27 6.27
N THR A 227 -32.61 33.48 6.48
CA THR A 227 -31.80 33.50 7.71
C THR A 227 -30.65 34.49 7.57
N PRO A 228 -30.60 35.59 8.38
CA PRO A 228 -29.50 36.54 8.36
C PRO A 228 -28.14 35.88 8.60
N MET A 229 -27.05 36.42 8.02
CA MET A 229 -25.71 35.82 8.08
C MET A 229 -25.17 35.70 9.53
N ASP A 230 -25.46 36.67 10.37
CA ASP A 230 -25.05 36.74 11.80
C ASP A 230 -25.81 35.74 12.69
N GLN A 231 -26.93 35.20 12.20
CA GLN A 231 -27.76 34.22 12.93
C GLN A 231 -27.53 32.79 12.48
N ARG A 232 -26.67 32.58 11.48
CA ARG A 232 -26.39 31.24 10.95
C ARG A 232 -25.43 30.44 11.85
N ARG A 233 -25.76 29.17 12.01
CA ARG A 233 -24.86 28.18 12.59
C ARG A 233 -24.52 27.17 11.50
N ASP A 234 -23.67 27.60 10.55
CA ASP A 234 -23.32 26.88 9.34
C ASP A 234 -22.18 25.90 9.61
N ALA A 235 -22.51 24.59 9.64
CA ALA A 235 -21.55 23.51 9.86
C ALA A 235 -20.54 23.38 8.71
N LEU A 236 -20.98 23.60 7.45
CA LEU A 236 -20.08 23.56 6.29
C LEU A 236 -19.11 24.74 6.31
N GLY A 237 -19.59 25.93 6.65
CA GLY A 237 -18.74 27.10 6.80
C GLY A 237 -17.64 26.91 7.83
N ALA A 238 -17.96 26.26 8.98
CA ALA A 238 -16.98 25.93 10.00
C ALA A 238 -15.96 24.86 9.51
N ALA A 239 -16.42 23.83 8.82
CA ALA A 239 -15.56 22.80 8.23
C ALA A 239 -14.62 23.37 7.16
N ALA A 240 -15.12 24.26 6.30
CA ALA A 240 -14.33 24.95 5.29
C ALA A 240 -13.23 25.82 5.91
N LYS A 241 -13.54 26.55 7.00
CA LYS A 241 -12.55 27.35 7.74
C LYS A 241 -11.46 26.45 8.31
N LEU A 242 -11.79 25.35 8.96
CA LEU A 242 -10.80 24.39 9.44
C LEU A 242 -9.94 23.84 8.28
N SER A 243 -10.56 23.45 7.17
CA SER A 243 -9.86 22.90 5.99
C SER A 243 -8.81 23.86 5.42
N LEU A 244 -9.01 25.16 5.51
CA LEU A 244 -8.03 26.17 5.11
C LEU A 244 -6.94 26.35 6.19
N GLU A 245 -7.33 26.42 7.46
CA GLU A 245 -6.42 26.67 8.57
C GLU A 245 -5.42 25.56 8.81
N ILE A 246 -5.81 24.28 8.67
CA ILE A 246 -4.91 23.13 8.87
C ILE A 246 -3.71 23.15 7.93
N ARG A 247 -3.87 23.71 6.72
CA ARG A 247 -2.76 23.82 5.74
C ARG A 247 -1.67 24.76 6.26
N GLU A 248 -2.09 25.86 6.85
CA GLU A 248 -1.15 26.83 7.45
C GLU A 248 -0.55 26.30 8.76
N ILE A 249 -1.31 25.54 9.55
CA ILE A 249 -0.79 24.85 10.73
C ILE A 249 0.27 23.82 10.32
N ALA A 250 -0.01 22.98 9.34
CA ALA A 250 0.94 21.98 8.83
C ALA A 250 2.24 22.62 8.33
N LYS A 251 2.15 23.69 7.52
CA LYS A 251 3.34 24.42 7.04
C LYS A 251 4.18 24.98 8.18
N ARG A 252 3.55 25.61 9.19
CA ARG A 252 4.27 26.19 10.35
C ARG A 252 5.01 25.15 11.17
N ASN A 253 4.50 23.92 11.21
CA ASN A 253 5.06 22.84 12.01
C ASN A 253 5.90 21.82 11.18
N GLY A 254 6.09 22.05 9.88
CA GLY A 254 6.89 21.17 9.03
C GLY A 254 6.24 19.82 8.70
N GLY A 255 4.92 19.71 8.91
CA GLY A 255 4.14 18.53 8.57
C GLY A 255 3.30 18.71 7.30
N VAL A 256 2.50 17.70 7.00
CA VAL A 256 1.48 17.75 5.94
C VAL A 256 0.11 17.39 6.51
N CYS A 257 -0.94 18.01 5.97
CA CYS A 257 -2.30 17.75 6.41
C CYS A 257 -3.29 17.90 5.25
N THR A 258 -4.25 16.97 5.17
CA THR A 258 -5.23 16.92 4.08
C THR A 258 -6.62 16.62 4.62
N VAL A 259 -7.63 17.39 4.19
CA VAL A 259 -9.03 16.99 4.31
C VAL A 259 -9.36 16.10 3.10
N GLY A 260 -9.60 14.81 3.36
CA GLY A 260 -9.80 13.80 2.32
C GLY A 260 -11.23 13.70 1.82
N SER A 261 -12.21 14.03 2.66
CA SER A 261 -13.63 14.02 2.29
C SER A 261 -14.43 15.06 3.06
N VAL A 262 -15.53 15.49 2.46
CA VAL A 262 -16.53 16.38 3.07
C VAL A 262 -17.91 15.78 2.78
N THR A 263 -18.70 15.54 3.81
CA THR A 263 -20.08 15.01 3.68
C THR A 263 -21.02 15.91 4.45
N THR A 264 -22.11 16.35 3.82
CA THR A 264 -23.16 17.17 4.44
C THR A 264 -24.47 16.41 4.53
N GLU A 265 -25.23 16.64 5.61
CA GLU A 265 -26.46 15.91 5.88
C GLU A 265 -27.55 16.14 4.83
N SER A 266 -27.74 17.36 4.36
CA SER A 266 -28.91 17.69 3.53
C SER A 266 -28.64 17.77 2.03
N GLY A 267 -27.46 18.25 1.59
CA GLY A 267 -27.12 18.44 0.18
C GLY A 267 -28.09 19.38 -0.59
N ILE A 268 -28.94 20.14 0.10
CA ILE A 268 -29.99 20.99 -0.49
C ILE A 268 -29.47 22.42 -0.63
N VAL A 269 -29.51 22.95 -1.86
CA VAL A 269 -28.98 24.29 -2.19
C VAL A 269 -29.66 25.44 -1.43
N THR A 270 -30.89 25.26 -0.98
CA THR A 270 -31.69 26.27 -0.30
C THR A 270 -31.63 26.21 1.21
N ALA A 271 -30.74 25.39 1.78
CA ALA A 271 -30.58 25.20 3.22
C ALA A 271 -29.16 25.54 3.70
N VAL A 272 -29.07 26.21 4.84
CA VAL A 272 -27.84 26.28 5.66
C VAL A 272 -27.55 24.89 6.19
N VAL A 273 -26.30 24.44 6.09
CA VAL A 273 -25.92 23.06 6.47
C VAL A 273 -25.89 22.91 7.98
N GLY A 274 -26.72 22.01 8.52
CA GLY A 274 -26.82 21.73 9.94
C GLY A 274 -25.77 20.77 10.46
N GLN A 275 -25.28 19.84 9.63
CA GLN A 275 -24.21 18.92 9.97
C GLN A 275 -23.23 18.72 8.80
N CYS A 276 -21.95 18.75 9.09
CA CYS A 276 -20.88 18.48 8.13
C CYS A 276 -19.83 17.56 8.77
N ASP A 277 -19.55 16.44 8.11
CA ASP A 277 -18.51 15.50 8.50
C ASP A 277 -17.32 15.62 7.54
N ILE A 278 -16.12 15.67 8.09
CA ILE A 278 -14.88 15.66 7.32
C ILE A 278 -13.93 14.57 7.81
N THR A 279 -13.09 14.07 6.90
CA THR A 279 -11.95 13.21 7.27
C THR A 279 -10.66 14.01 7.16
N LEU A 280 -9.74 13.77 8.10
CA LEU A 280 -8.44 14.42 8.18
C LEU A 280 -7.34 13.37 8.22
N ASP A 281 -6.33 13.50 7.35
CA ASP A 281 -5.05 12.78 7.40
C ASP A 281 -3.97 13.81 7.71
N GLN A 282 -3.24 13.61 8.80
CA GLN A 282 -2.11 14.45 9.16
C GLN A 282 -0.86 13.62 9.38
N ARG A 283 0.28 14.16 8.97
CA ARG A 283 1.57 13.45 9.03
C ARG A 283 2.69 14.40 9.46
N HIS A 284 3.55 13.89 10.34
CA HIS A 284 4.71 14.64 10.83
C HIS A 284 5.86 13.68 11.15
N LEU A 285 7.12 14.17 11.04
CA LEU A 285 8.31 13.37 11.36
C LEU A 285 8.51 13.19 12.86
N ASN A 286 7.99 14.10 13.68
CA ASN A 286 8.01 14.00 15.15
C ASN A 286 6.63 13.55 15.62
N ALA A 287 6.62 12.57 16.53
CA ALA A 287 5.40 12.09 17.20
C ALA A 287 4.90 13.10 18.24
#